data_bca75c4a8600a5e380c754213ab7b132
#
_entry.id   bca75c4a8600a5e380c754213ab7b132
#
_cell.length_a   1.000
_cell.length_b   1.000
_cell.length_c   1.000
_cell.angle_alpha   90.00
_cell.angle_beta   90.00
_cell.angle_gamma   90.00
#
_symmetry.space_group_name_H-M   'P 1'
#
loop_
_entity.id
_entity.type
_entity.pdbx_description
1 polymer ?
#
loop_
_entity_poly.entity_id
_entity_poly.type
_entity_poly.pdbx_seq_one_letter_code
_entity_poly.pdbx_strand_id
1 'polypeptide(L)'
;MRKIIYFIIACFLVTSCGLFNTVTRESQYAKMYEEKPVTLLVMPPINNSTNVEAKDLLYTSISRPLAEAGYYVISPLLAMDVLKAESAYDSENFFEAPLTAFNKYFGADAVVFSIIDSWTKKGMGIQTKIRYVIKSAYTNEVLFDRS
;
A
#
# COMPACT_ATOMS: atom_id res chain seq x y z
N MET A 1 48.91 29.98 -17.44
CA MET A 1 47.51 29.92 -17.94
C MET A 1 46.98 28.48 -18.03
N ARG A 2 47.68 27.52 -18.66
CA ARG A 2 47.17 26.10 -18.76
C ARG A 2 46.94 25.42 -17.42
N LYS A 3 47.76 25.64 -16.36
CA LYS A 3 47.60 25.06 -15.04
C LYS A 3 46.38 25.59 -14.28
N ILE A 4 45.98 26.84 -14.51
CA ILE A 4 44.81 27.47 -13.90
C ILE A 4 43.51 26.88 -14.48
N ILE A 5 43.51 26.57 -15.79
CA ILE A 5 42.37 25.94 -16.47
C ILE A 5 42.11 24.54 -15.92
N TYR A 6 43.14 23.74 -15.67
CA TYR A 6 42.98 22.41 -15.07
C TYR A 6 42.44 22.48 -13.64
N PHE A 7 42.84 23.49 -12.87
CA PHE A 7 42.33 23.68 -11.50
C PHE A 7 40.84 24.07 -11.48
N ILE A 8 40.40 24.92 -12.40
CA ILE A 8 39.01 25.31 -12.57
C ILE A 8 38.14 24.12 -13.00
N ILE A 9 38.64 23.29 -13.94
CA ILE A 9 37.94 22.09 -14.39
C ILE A 9 37.83 21.05 -13.24
N ALA A 10 38.89 20.89 -12.44
CA ALA A 10 38.87 20.02 -11.27
C ALA A 10 37.88 20.46 -10.19
N CYS A 11 37.76 21.78 -9.94
CA CYS A 11 36.75 22.32 -9.02
C CYS A 11 35.31 22.09 -9.49
N PHE A 12 35.04 22.17 -10.79
CA PHE A 12 33.71 21.87 -11.36
C PHE A 12 33.29 20.41 -11.23
N LEU A 13 34.25 19.48 -11.18
CA LEU A 13 33.96 18.06 -11.04
C LEU A 13 33.61 17.61 -9.60
N VAL A 14 33.98 18.43 -8.58
CA VAL A 14 33.70 18.09 -7.17
C VAL A 14 32.36 18.62 -6.67
N THR A 15 31.69 19.53 -7.40
CA THR A 15 30.40 20.12 -6.99
C THR A 15 29.17 19.34 -7.44
N SER A 16 29.35 18.20 -8.12
CA SER A 16 28.24 17.41 -8.69
C SER A 16 27.54 16.46 -7.70
N CYS A 17 27.95 16.35 -6.45
CA CYS A 17 27.41 15.37 -5.50
C CYS A 17 26.23 15.87 -4.64
N GLY A 18 25.72 17.07 -4.83
CA GLY A 18 24.71 17.66 -3.94
C GLY A 18 23.30 17.81 -4.48
N LEU A 19 23.02 17.40 -5.74
CA LEU A 19 21.77 17.74 -6.44
C LEU A 19 20.72 16.63 -6.53
N PHE A 20 20.98 15.44 -5.94
CA PHE A 20 19.95 14.41 -5.86
C PHE A 20 19.29 14.44 -4.49
N ASN A 21 18.18 15.16 -4.37
CA ASN A 21 17.24 14.96 -3.27
C ASN A 21 16.71 13.52 -3.37
N THR A 22 17.37 12.59 -2.69
CA THR A 22 16.86 11.23 -2.56
C THR A 22 15.65 11.29 -1.65
N VAL A 23 14.46 11.18 -2.24
CA VAL A 23 13.21 11.00 -1.49
C VAL A 23 13.35 9.69 -0.72
N THR A 24 13.49 9.77 0.60
CA THR A 24 13.53 8.58 1.45
C THR A 24 12.12 8.02 1.61
N ARG A 25 12.00 6.70 1.90
CA ARG A 25 10.70 6.09 2.17
C ARG A 25 10.00 6.76 3.36
N GLU A 26 10.74 7.18 4.36
CA GLU A 26 10.22 7.91 5.52
C GLU A 26 9.61 9.26 5.15
N SER A 27 10.24 10.03 4.24
CA SER A 27 9.67 11.29 3.77
C SER A 27 8.45 11.09 2.87
N GLN A 28 8.41 9.99 2.11
CA GLN A 28 7.29 9.68 1.22
C GLN A 28 6.06 9.16 1.97
N TYR A 29 6.25 8.40 3.05
CA TYR A 29 5.20 7.78 3.85
C TYR A 29 5.31 8.17 5.31
N ALA A 30 5.51 9.47 5.59
CA ALA A 30 5.76 9.98 6.94
C ALA A 30 4.73 9.51 7.97
N LYS A 31 3.44 9.55 7.62
CA LYS A 31 2.35 9.11 8.50
C LYS A 31 2.43 7.61 8.84
N MET A 32 2.84 6.76 7.90
CA MET A 32 3.05 5.34 8.15
C MET A 32 4.17 5.10 9.18
N TYR A 33 5.24 5.89 9.11
CA TYR A 33 6.35 5.81 10.06
C TYR A 33 6.05 6.49 11.40
N GLU A 34 5.10 7.42 11.44
CA GLU A 34 4.63 8.09 12.65
C GLU A 34 3.66 7.19 13.43
N GLU A 35 2.61 6.67 12.79
CA GLU A 35 1.59 5.83 13.44
C GLU A 35 2.08 4.41 13.71
N LYS A 36 2.95 3.86 12.87
CA LYS A 36 3.55 2.51 12.98
C LYS A 36 2.49 1.42 13.23
N PRO A 37 1.49 1.27 12.37
CA PRO A 37 0.46 0.27 12.58
C PRO A 37 1.07 -1.13 12.64
N VAL A 38 0.61 -1.97 13.56
CA VAL A 38 1.08 -3.33 13.75
C VAL A 38 0.06 -4.32 13.19
N THR A 39 -1.22 -4.08 13.49
CA THR A 39 -2.33 -4.97 13.13
C THR A 39 -3.08 -4.44 11.90
N LEU A 40 -3.10 -5.25 10.85
CA LEU A 40 -3.76 -4.90 9.59
C LEU A 40 -5.00 -5.75 9.35
N LEU A 41 -6.11 -5.09 9.02
CA LEU A 41 -7.29 -5.70 8.44
C LEU A 41 -7.23 -5.55 6.93
N VAL A 42 -7.32 -6.65 6.19
CA VAL A 42 -7.40 -6.62 4.73
C VAL A 42 -8.87 -6.67 4.32
N MET A 43 -9.30 -5.65 3.59
CA MET A 43 -10.64 -5.62 2.99
C MET A 43 -10.68 -6.41 1.69
N PRO A 44 -11.84 -6.96 1.31
CA PRO A 44 -12.02 -7.58 -0.01
C PRO A 44 -11.62 -6.60 -1.11
N PRO A 45 -10.88 -7.05 -2.16
CA PRO A 45 -10.43 -6.17 -3.23
C PRO A 45 -11.59 -5.51 -3.99
N ILE A 46 -11.44 -4.26 -4.33
CA ILE A 46 -12.30 -3.54 -5.29
C ILE A 46 -11.84 -3.97 -6.70
N ASN A 47 -12.74 -4.56 -7.47
CA ASN A 47 -12.36 -5.13 -8.77
C ASN A 47 -12.97 -4.34 -9.94
N ASN A 48 -12.17 -3.48 -10.56
CA ASN A 48 -12.53 -2.73 -11.76
C ASN A 48 -12.17 -3.49 -13.06
N SER A 49 -11.60 -4.70 -12.94
CA SER A 49 -11.25 -5.52 -14.10
C SER A 49 -12.42 -6.39 -14.57
N THR A 50 -12.29 -6.94 -15.78
CA THR A 50 -13.28 -7.89 -16.34
C THR A 50 -13.10 -9.32 -15.81
N ASN A 51 -12.05 -9.60 -15.06
CA ASN A 51 -11.79 -10.93 -14.51
C ASN A 51 -12.45 -11.08 -13.13
N VAL A 52 -13.47 -11.91 -13.06
CA VAL A 52 -14.25 -12.14 -11.82
C VAL A 52 -13.42 -12.83 -10.73
N GLU A 53 -12.51 -13.72 -11.09
CA GLU A 53 -11.69 -14.49 -10.15
C GLU A 53 -10.57 -13.66 -9.52
N ALA A 54 -10.23 -12.50 -10.11
CA ALA A 54 -9.14 -11.64 -9.65
C ALA A 54 -9.31 -11.19 -8.19
N LYS A 55 -10.55 -10.93 -7.77
CA LYS A 55 -10.91 -10.52 -6.40
C LYS A 55 -10.50 -11.59 -5.38
N ASP A 56 -10.91 -12.83 -5.59
CA ASP A 56 -10.66 -13.93 -4.65
C ASP A 56 -9.18 -14.33 -4.65
N LEU A 57 -8.53 -14.37 -5.81
CA LEU A 57 -7.10 -14.66 -5.93
C LEU A 57 -6.25 -13.65 -5.19
N LEU A 58 -6.53 -12.35 -5.33
CA LEU A 58 -5.80 -11.31 -4.63
C LEU A 58 -6.08 -11.35 -3.13
N TYR A 59 -7.35 -11.48 -2.72
CA TYR A 59 -7.75 -11.48 -1.32
C TYR A 59 -7.07 -12.60 -0.51
N THR A 60 -6.96 -13.79 -1.09
CA THR A 60 -6.32 -14.93 -0.42
C THR A 60 -4.79 -14.86 -0.41
N SER A 61 -4.17 -14.14 -1.36
CA SER A 61 -2.71 -14.10 -1.51
C SER A 61 -2.03 -12.93 -0.78
N ILE A 62 -2.76 -11.82 -0.53
CA ILE A 62 -2.18 -10.56 -0.03
C ILE A 62 -1.65 -10.65 1.41
N SER A 63 -2.19 -11.54 2.25
CA SER A 63 -1.80 -11.65 3.66
C SER A 63 -0.34 -12.05 3.82
N ARG A 64 0.15 -12.91 2.95
CA ARG A 64 1.51 -13.43 3.05
C ARG A 64 2.58 -12.34 2.90
N PRO A 65 2.62 -11.51 1.85
CA PRO A 65 3.62 -10.46 1.72
C PRO A 65 3.52 -9.40 2.83
N LEU A 66 2.32 -9.13 3.37
CA LEU A 66 2.16 -8.23 4.51
C LEU A 66 2.74 -8.81 5.81
N ALA A 67 2.51 -10.11 6.06
CA ALA A 67 3.10 -10.81 7.20
C ALA A 67 4.64 -10.92 7.09
N GLU A 68 5.16 -11.18 5.89
CA GLU A 68 6.61 -11.19 5.62
C GLU A 68 7.24 -9.80 5.80
N ALA A 69 6.47 -8.73 5.63
CA ALA A 69 6.88 -7.34 5.92
C ALA A 69 6.84 -7.00 7.43
N GLY A 70 6.40 -7.93 8.28
CA GLY A 70 6.40 -7.79 9.74
C GLY A 70 5.08 -7.33 10.36
N TYR A 71 3.99 -7.27 9.59
CA TYR A 71 2.67 -6.91 10.11
C TYR A 71 1.93 -8.14 10.67
N TYR A 72 1.15 -7.92 11.71
CA TYR A 72 0.13 -8.87 12.13
C TYR A 72 -1.10 -8.70 11.23
N VAL A 73 -1.34 -9.67 10.36
CA VAL A 73 -2.47 -9.63 9.43
C VAL A 73 -3.62 -10.46 10.00
N ILE A 74 -4.77 -9.82 10.22
CA ILE A 74 -5.98 -10.51 10.63
C ILE A 74 -6.37 -11.48 9.51
N SER A 75 -6.62 -12.75 9.86
CA SER A 75 -6.92 -13.78 8.86
C SER A 75 -8.06 -13.32 7.93
N PRO A 76 -7.83 -13.20 6.62
CA PRO A 76 -8.87 -12.76 5.68
C PRO A 76 -10.11 -13.66 5.69
N LEU A 77 -9.93 -14.96 5.94
CA LEU A 77 -11.06 -15.89 5.99
C LEU A 77 -11.97 -15.59 7.19
N LEU A 78 -11.39 -15.41 8.39
CA LEU A 78 -12.16 -15.07 9.59
C LEU A 78 -12.73 -13.66 9.52
N ALA A 79 -11.97 -12.71 8.97
CA ALA A 79 -12.45 -11.34 8.76
C ALA A 79 -13.65 -11.31 7.81
N MET A 80 -13.62 -12.10 6.74
CA MET A 80 -14.72 -12.19 5.79
C MET A 80 -16.03 -12.68 6.41
N ASP A 81 -15.96 -13.65 7.32
CA ASP A 81 -17.15 -14.16 8.00
C ASP A 81 -17.80 -13.06 8.85
N VAL A 82 -16.98 -12.28 9.58
CA VAL A 82 -17.48 -11.15 10.38
C VAL A 82 -17.98 -10.01 9.46
N LEU A 83 -17.23 -9.67 8.41
CA LEU A 83 -17.63 -8.63 7.46
C LEU A 83 -18.97 -8.97 6.78
N LYS A 84 -19.20 -10.23 6.44
CA LYS A 84 -20.47 -10.69 5.87
C LYS A 84 -21.62 -10.61 6.88
N ALA A 85 -21.37 -11.00 8.14
CA ALA A 85 -22.38 -10.92 9.20
C ALA A 85 -22.84 -9.47 9.46
N GLU A 86 -21.91 -8.51 9.36
CA GLU A 86 -22.17 -7.08 9.56
C GLU A 86 -22.52 -6.33 8.25
N SER A 87 -22.69 -7.03 7.12
CA SER A 87 -22.91 -6.43 5.79
C SER A 87 -21.83 -5.44 5.37
N ALA A 88 -20.60 -5.64 5.86
CA ALA A 88 -19.45 -4.74 5.69
C ALA A 88 -18.39 -5.28 4.71
N TYR A 89 -18.73 -6.27 3.89
CA TYR A 89 -17.83 -6.90 2.92
C TYR A 89 -17.65 -6.12 1.61
N ASP A 90 -18.44 -5.08 1.41
CA ASP A 90 -18.39 -4.23 0.21
C ASP A 90 -17.44 -3.06 0.44
N SER A 91 -16.18 -3.25 0.01
CA SER A 91 -15.08 -2.33 0.29
C SER A 91 -15.26 -0.94 -0.32
N GLU A 92 -16.01 -0.83 -1.42
CA GLU A 92 -16.33 0.43 -2.09
C GLU A 92 -17.06 1.39 -1.13
N ASN A 93 -17.96 0.86 -0.30
CA ASN A 93 -18.74 1.66 0.66
C ASN A 93 -17.89 2.19 1.82
N PHE A 94 -16.77 1.53 2.12
CA PHE A 94 -15.90 1.87 3.26
C PHE A 94 -14.64 2.63 2.85
N PHE A 95 -14.33 2.72 1.58
CA PHE A 95 -13.10 3.36 1.12
C PHE A 95 -13.02 4.84 1.54
N GLU A 96 -14.14 5.56 1.51
CA GLU A 96 -14.22 6.96 1.96
C GLU A 96 -14.91 7.12 3.33
N ALA A 97 -15.43 6.04 3.90
CA ALA A 97 -16.13 6.09 5.19
C ALA A 97 -15.16 6.07 6.38
N PRO A 98 -15.60 6.49 7.59
CA PRO A 98 -14.80 6.35 8.81
C PRO A 98 -14.50 4.88 9.15
N LEU A 99 -13.23 4.58 9.46
CA LEU A 99 -12.75 3.22 9.69
C LEU A 99 -12.66 2.83 11.18
N THR A 100 -13.09 3.70 12.10
CA THR A 100 -13.01 3.48 13.55
C THR A 100 -13.77 2.23 14.02
N ALA A 101 -14.83 1.84 13.30
CA ALA A 101 -15.54 0.60 13.57
C ALA A 101 -14.65 -0.65 13.40
N PHE A 102 -13.76 -0.65 12.42
CA PHE A 102 -12.85 -1.77 12.18
C PHE A 102 -11.78 -1.90 13.29
N ASN A 103 -11.33 -0.79 13.86
CA ASN A 103 -10.51 -0.84 15.07
C ASN A 103 -11.28 -1.47 16.24
N LYS A 104 -12.51 -1.03 16.48
CA LYS A 104 -13.35 -1.50 17.58
C LYS A 104 -13.68 -2.99 17.50
N TYR A 105 -14.04 -3.50 16.32
CA TYR A 105 -14.49 -4.88 16.14
C TYR A 105 -13.34 -5.86 15.91
N PHE A 106 -12.28 -5.45 15.24
CA PHE A 106 -11.17 -6.32 14.85
C PHE A 106 -9.87 -6.02 15.60
N GLY A 107 -9.78 -4.89 16.32
CA GLY A 107 -8.51 -4.44 16.91
C GLY A 107 -7.49 -4.04 15.85
N ALA A 108 -7.92 -3.67 14.64
CA ALA A 108 -7.04 -3.27 13.57
C ALA A 108 -6.51 -1.85 13.79
N ASP A 109 -5.20 -1.65 13.63
CA ASP A 109 -4.59 -0.32 13.63
C ASP A 109 -4.78 0.39 12.29
N ALA A 110 -4.75 -0.39 11.20
CA ALA A 110 -4.98 0.13 9.87
C ALA A 110 -5.73 -0.87 8.97
N VAL A 111 -6.39 -0.33 7.96
CA VAL A 111 -7.19 -1.07 6.98
C VAL A 111 -6.52 -1.01 5.63
N VAL A 112 -6.33 -2.17 5.00
CA VAL A 112 -5.72 -2.31 3.69
C VAL A 112 -6.80 -2.47 2.63
N PHE A 113 -6.84 -1.54 1.69
CA PHE A 113 -7.66 -1.62 0.49
C PHE A 113 -6.77 -1.96 -0.70
N SER A 114 -7.24 -2.85 -1.55
CA SER A 114 -6.63 -3.16 -2.83
C SER A 114 -7.64 -2.92 -3.95
N ILE A 115 -7.20 -2.19 -4.98
CA ILE A 115 -8.01 -1.82 -6.12
C ILE A 115 -7.37 -2.44 -7.36
N ILE A 116 -8.09 -3.36 -8.01
CA ILE A 116 -7.65 -4.04 -9.22
C ILE A 116 -8.10 -3.22 -10.41
N ASP A 117 -7.20 -2.43 -11.02
CA ASP A 117 -7.49 -1.63 -12.20
C ASP A 117 -7.52 -2.50 -13.47
N SER A 118 -6.62 -3.47 -13.57
CA SER A 118 -6.59 -4.42 -14.68
C SER A 118 -6.04 -5.77 -14.27
N TRP A 119 -6.60 -6.82 -14.89
CA TRP A 119 -6.17 -8.20 -14.71
C TRP A 119 -6.36 -8.93 -16.05
N THR A 120 -5.28 -9.06 -16.82
CA THR A 120 -5.33 -9.58 -18.19
C THR A 120 -4.35 -10.72 -18.38
N LYS A 121 -4.77 -11.76 -19.09
CA LYS A 121 -3.90 -12.84 -19.52
C LYS A 121 -3.11 -12.39 -20.75
N LYS A 122 -1.77 -12.44 -20.68
CA LYS A 122 -0.90 -12.06 -21.78
C LYS A 122 0.14 -13.17 -22.04
N GLY A 123 -0.03 -13.88 -23.14
CA GLY A 123 0.80 -15.05 -23.44
C GLY A 123 0.64 -16.14 -22.36
N MET A 124 1.75 -16.58 -21.77
CA MET A 124 1.78 -17.57 -20.69
C MET A 124 1.69 -16.96 -19.28
N GLY A 125 1.52 -15.63 -19.15
CA GLY A 125 1.48 -14.92 -17.87
C GLY A 125 0.23 -14.10 -17.66
N ILE A 126 0.13 -13.52 -16.44
CA ILE A 126 -0.94 -12.59 -16.07
C ILE A 126 -0.27 -11.22 -15.87
N GLN A 127 -0.81 -10.19 -16.53
CA GLN A 127 -0.44 -8.80 -16.31
C GLN A 127 -1.51 -8.15 -15.45
N THR A 128 -1.09 -7.58 -14.32
CA THR A 128 -1.99 -6.93 -13.37
C THR A 128 -1.56 -5.49 -13.12
N LYS A 129 -2.54 -4.63 -12.85
CA LYS A 129 -2.33 -3.30 -12.29
C LYS A 129 -3.21 -3.20 -11.04
N ILE A 130 -2.57 -3.06 -9.89
CA ILE A 130 -3.23 -3.07 -8.59
C ILE A 130 -2.70 -1.88 -7.79
N ARG A 131 -3.62 -1.08 -7.23
CA ARG A 131 -3.32 0.00 -6.31
C ARG A 131 -3.59 -0.48 -4.89
N TYR A 132 -2.63 -0.26 -4.00
CA TYR A 132 -2.75 -0.55 -2.58
C TYR A 132 -2.86 0.75 -1.79
N VAL A 133 -3.86 0.83 -0.93
CA VAL A 133 -4.07 1.96 -0.03
C VAL A 133 -4.19 1.43 1.39
N ILE A 134 -3.38 1.94 2.31
CA ILE A 134 -3.48 1.64 3.74
C ILE A 134 -3.96 2.91 4.43
N LYS A 135 -5.07 2.81 5.16
CA LYS A 135 -5.65 3.93 5.91
C LYS A 135 -5.63 3.61 7.41
N SER A 136 -5.33 4.61 8.22
CA SER A 136 -5.44 4.51 9.67
C SER A 136 -6.87 4.18 10.11
N ALA A 137 -7.02 3.18 10.98
CA ALA A 137 -8.32 2.87 11.57
C ALA A 137 -8.71 3.85 12.69
N TYR A 138 -7.78 4.72 13.13
CA TYR A 138 -8.03 5.74 14.15
C TYR A 138 -8.37 7.10 13.55
N THR A 139 -7.54 7.55 12.59
CA THR A 139 -7.63 8.91 12.03
C THR A 139 -8.30 8.97 10.66
N ASN A 140 -8.48 7.81 10.01
CA ASN A 140 -8.93 7.68 8.61
C ASN A 140 -7.95 8.27 7.58
N GLU A 141 -6.77 8.70 8.01
CA GLU A 141 -5.75 9.23 7.11
C GLU A 141 -5.10 8.15 6.27
N VAL A 142 -4.68 8.54 5.07
CA VAL A 142 -3.93 7.64 4.18
C VAL A 142 -2.48 7.55 4.67
N LEU A 143 -2.07 6.36 5.07
CA LEU A 143 -0.72 6.05 5.54
C LEU A 143 0.19 5.62 4.38
N PHE A 144 -0.38 4.90 3.42
CA PHE A 144 0.32 4.40 2.24
C PHE A 144 -0.62 4.37 1.04
N ASP A 145 -0.13 4.78 -0.12
CA ASP A 145 -0.84 4.72 -1.40
C ASP A 145 0.17 4.47 -2.52
N ARG A 146 -0.01 3.37 -3.25
CA ARG A 146 0.87 3.01 -4.36
C ARG A 146 0.18 2.08 -5.36
N SER A 147 0.40 2.32 -6.65
CA SER A 147 0.03 1.47 -7.79
C SER A 147 1.25 0.89 -8.51
#